data_1dbc1a7191352b93c7accaed6d144962
#
_entry.id   1dbc1a7191352b93c7accaed6d144962
#
_cell.length_a   1.000
_cell.length_b   1.000
_cell.length_c   1.000
_cell.angle_alpha   90.00
_cell.angle_beta   90.00
_cell.angle_gamma   90.00
#
_symmetry.space_group_name_H-M   'P 1'
#
loop_
_entity.id
_entity.type
_entity.pdbx_description
1 polymer ?
#
loop_
_entity_poly.entity_id
_entity_poly.type
_entity_poly.pdbx_seq_one_letter_code
_entity_poly.pdbx_strand_id
1 'polypeptide(L)'
;AATESAVVTIGALQAGTKDNVIPDDALLRINVRTFDTAVRTRVLDAITRIVKAEADASGAPTPPTITTTEHYPLLRNDPSWSARLAGAIRKQLGDDRVHELAAPISASEDFGSFGTEWGVPSVFWYVGGTDPDLYRTAEQAGRVAQDVPTNHNPRFAPVIHPTLETGVQAMIAAVLDALESGLR
;
A
#
# COMPACT_ATOMS: atom_id res chain seq x y z
N ALA A 1 -4.32 16.10 -9.13
CA ALA A 1 -3.00 15.66 -8.66
C ALA A 1 -3.06 14.18 -8.33
N ALA A 2 -1.91 13.46 -8.38
CA ALA A 2 -1.87 12.02 -8.05
C ALA A 2 -2.33 11.75 -6.60
N THR A 3 -2.16 12.71 -5.71
CA THR A 3 -2.60 12.67 -4.31
C THR A 3 -4.12 12.78 -4.11
N GLU A 4 -4.86 13.22 -5.12
CA GLU A 4 -6.33 13.33 -5.09
C GLU A 4 -7.04 12.08 -5.61
N SER A 5 -6.29 11.04 -5.95
CA SER A 5 -6.87 9.77 -6.39
C SER A 5 -7.36 8.94 -5.21
N ALA A 6 -8.43 8.19 -5.46
CA ALA A 6 -8.96 7.18 -4.56
C ALA A 6 -9.31 5.92 -5.32
N VAL A 7 -9.08 4.77 -4.70
CA VAL A 7 -9.56 3.49 -5.22
C VAL A 7 -10.59 2.94 -4.24
N VAL A 8 -11.80 2.69 -4.75
CA VAL A 8 -12.88 2.06 -4.00
C VAL A 8 -13.20 0.73 -4.65
N THR A 9 -13.10 -0.33 -3.89
CA THR A 9 -13.35 -1.70 -4.36
C THR A 9 -14.41 -2.37 -3.50
N ILE A 10 -15.47 -2.86 -4.10
CA ILE A 10 -16.40 -3.77 -3.43
C ILE A 10 -15.83 -5.18 -3.63
N GLY A 11 -15.10 -5.66 -2.62
CA GLY A 11 -14.39 -6.93 -2.67
C GLY A 11 -15.29 -8.15 -2.41
N ALA A 12 -16.44 -7.94 -1.75
CA ALA A 12 -17.44 -8.98 -1.56
C ALA A 12 -18.85 -8.39 -1.45
N LEU A 13 -19.81 -9.12 -1.98
CA LEU A 13 -21.25 -8.92 -1.80
C LEU A 13 -21.86 -10.29 -1.45
N GLN A 14 -22.49 -10.38 -0.31
CA GLN A 14 -23.13 -11.61 0.16
C GLN A 14 -24.57 -11.29 0.56
N ALA A 15 -25.53 -12.01 -0.01
CA ALA A 15 -26.95 -11.89 0.30
C ALA A 15 -27.63 -13.22 0.03
N GLY A 16 -28.39 -13.72 1.01
CA GLY A 16 -29.17 -14.94 0.89
C GLY A 16 -28.38 -16.23 0.67
N THR A 17 -29.10 -17.33 0.64
CA THR A 17 -28.54 -18.68 0.45
C THR A 17 -29.35 -19.55 -0.51
N LYS A 18 -30.56 -19.11 -0.90
CA LYS A 18 -31.48 -19.84 -1.78
C LYS A 18 -32.12 -18.89 -2.78
N ASP A 19 -32.38 -19.39 -3.94
CA ASP A 19 -32.93 -18.67 -5.11
C ASP A 19 -34.39 -18.22 -4.94
N ASN A 20 -35.12 -18.84 -4.07
CA ASN A 20 -36.55 -18.59 -3.81
C ASN A 20 -36.86 -17.97 -2.45
N VAL A 21 -35.83 -17.48 -1.74
CA VAL A 21 -35.96 -16.85 -0.43
C VAL A 21 -35.35 -15.45 -0.48
N ILE A 22 -36.16 -14.43 -0.17
CA ILE A 22 -35.68 -13.05 -0.04
C ILE A 22 -34.77 -12.97 1.19
N PRO A 23 -33.52 -12.52 1.06
CA PRO A 23 -32.60 -12.42 2.19
C PRO A 23 -33.02 -11.32 3.16
N ASP A 24 -32.80 -11.56 4.45
CA ASP A 24 -33.03 -10.55 5.50
C ASP A 24 -31.95 -9.49 5.55
N ASP A 25 -30.74 -9.81 5.05
CA ASP A 25 -29.60 -8.91 5.06
C ASP A 25 -28.71 -9.06 3.81
N ALA A 26 -27.91 -8.05 3.57
CA ALA A 26 -26.83 -8.05 2.57
C ALA A 26 -25.56 -7.47 3.18
N LEU A 27 -24.45 -8.18 3.04
CA LEU A 27 -23.13 -7.75 3.49
C LEU A 27 -22.28 -7.28 2.30
N LEU A 28 -21.84 -6.04 2.35
CA LEU A 28 -20.82 -5.49 1.44
C LEU A 28 -19.50 -5.32 2.17
N ARG A 29 -18.41 -5.81 1.59
CA ARG A 29 -17.05 -5.54 2.05
C ARG A 29 -16.40 -4.57 1.09
N ILE A 30 -16.08 -3.38 1.59
CA ILE A 30 -15.56 -2.27 0.78
C ILE A 30 -14.14 -1.96 1.23
N ASN A 31 -13.20 -1.96 0.29
CA ASN A 31 -11.84 -1.48 0.50
C ASN A 31 -11.68 -0.08 -0.11
N VAL A 32 -11.11 0.84 0.67
CA VAL A 32 -10.86 2.23 0.24
C VAL A 32 -9.37 2.51 0.38
N ARG A 33 -8.72 2.95 -0.70
CA ARG A 33 -7.32 3.36 -0.73
C ARG A 33 -7.21 4.81 -1.16
N THR A 34 -6.47 5.59 -0.41
CA THR A 34 -6.26 7.02 -0.66
C THR A 34 -4.84 7.42 -0.28
N PHE A 35 -4.34 8.50 -0.87
CA PHE A 35 -3.03 9.08 -0.57
C PHE A 35 -3.12 10.38 0.23
N ASP A 36 -4.34 10.75 0.65
CA ASP A 36 -4.63 11.98 1.37
C ASP A 36 -5.78 11.77 2.35
N THR A 37 -5.66 12.33 3.55
CA THR A 37 -6.67 12.17 4.62
C THR A 37 -7.98 12.90 4.33
N ALA A 38 -7.93 14.06 3.67
CA ALA A 38 -9.15 14.79 3.32
C ALA A 38 -9.90 14.08 2.18
N VAL A 39 -9.16 13.50 1.23
CA VAL A 39 -9.76 12.63 0.19
C VAL A 39 -10.42 11.41 0.84
N ARG A 40 -9.73 10.77 1.80
CA ARG A 40 -10.29 9.63 2.55
C ARG A 40 -11.61 9.99 3.23
N THR A 41 -11.63 11.08 3.97
CA THR A 41 -12.84 11.55 4.66
C THR A 41 -13.99 11.75 3.67
N ARG A 42 -13.77 12.49 2.59
CA ARG A 42 -14.80 12.73 1.56
C ARG A 42 -15.35 11.43 0.96
N VAL A 43 -14.47 10.44 0.71
CA VAL A 43 -14.89 9.15 0.14
C VAL A 43 -15.73 8.36 1.14
N LEU A 44 -15.31 8.28 2.40
CA LEU A 44 -16.06 7.56 3.44
C LEU A 44 -17.41 8.20 3.73
N ASP A 45 -17.47 9.53 3.76
CA ASP A 45 -18.73 10.29 3.91
C ASP A 45 -19.66 10.04 2.71
N ALA A 46 -19.12 10.01 1.50
CA ALA A 46 -19.90 9.71 0.30
C ALA A 46 -20.46 8.29 0.32
N ILE A 47 -19.65 7.30 0.69
CA ILE A 47 -20.10 5.89 0.85
C ILE A 47 -21.22 5.83 1.88
N THR A 48 -21.02 6.45 3.04
CA THR A 48 -22.02 6.46 4.11
C THR A 48 -23.33 7.08 3.65
N ARG A 49 -23.26 8.20 2.96
CA ARG A 49 -24.45 8.90 2.43
C ARG A 49 -25.19 8.06 1.39
N ILE A 50 -24.45 7.43 0.46
CA ILE A 50 -25.04 6.59 -0.60
C ILE A 50 -25.72 5.36 0.02
N VAL A 51 -25.03 4.64 0.90
CA VAL A 51 -25.58 3.41 1.53
C VAL A 51 -26.85 3.72 2.32
N LYS A 52 -26.89 4.85 3.06
CA LYS A 52 -28.10 5.27 3.77
C LYS A 52 -29.23 5.65 2.82
N ALA A 53 -28.92 6.43 1.78
CA ALA A 53 -29.93 6.85 0.81
C ALA A 53 -30.54 5.66 0.03
N GLU A 54 -29.76 4.66 -0.32
CA GLU A 54 -30.26 3.44 -0.98
C GLU A 54 -31.14 2.60 -0.04
N ALA A 55 -30.77 2.47 1.23
CA ALA A 55 -31.61 1.81 2.23
C ALA A 55 -32.95 2.53 2.41
N ASP A 56 -32.93 3.86 2.53
CA ASP A 56 -34.13 4.67 2.63
C ASP A 56 -35.02 4.55 1.38
N ALA A 57 -34.42 4.64 0.19
CA ALA A 57 -35.13 4.52 -1.09
C ALA A 57 -35.77 3.14 -1.30
N SER A 58 -35.14 2.06 -0.79
CA SER A 58 -35.70 0.72 -0.85
C SER A 58 -36.71 0.40 0.24
N GLY A 59 -36.96 1.33 1.18
CA GLY A 59 -37.87 1.14 2.29
C GLY A 59 -37.36 0.11 3.33
N ALA A 60 -36.04 0.04 3.52
CA ALA A 60 -35.45 -0.88 4.48
C ALA A 60 -36.02 -0.62 5.89
N PRO A 61 -36.42 -1.67 6.64
CA PRO A 61 -37.07 -1.49 7.96
C PRO A 61 -36.13 -0.96 9.04
N THR A 62 -34.82 -1.11 8.83
CA THR A 62 -33.77 -0.63 9.74
C THR A 62 -32.66 0.07 8.98
N PRO A 63 -32.03 1.10 9.57
CA PRO A 63 -30.88 1.75 8.96
C PRO A 63 -29.71 0.76 8.75
N PRO A 64 -28.88 0.95 7.70
CA PRO A 64 -27.71 0.12 7.47
C PRO A 64 -26.65 0.35 8.56
N THR A 65 -26.01 -0.74 9.00
CA THR A 65 -24.85 -0.69 9.89
C THR A 65 -23.58 -0.53 9.06
N ILE A 66 -22.80 0.51 9.34
CA ILE A 66 -21.53 0.80 8.65
C ILE A 66 -20.42 0.74 9.69
N THR A 67 -19.46 -0.18 9.50
CA THR A 67 -18.34 -0.40 10.43
C THR A 67 -17.01 -0.28 9.69
N THR A 68 -16.05 0.39 10.28
CA THR A 68 -14.65 0.33 9.83
C THR A 68 -13.98 -0.82 10.58
N THR A 69 -13.56 -1.85 9.87
CA THR A 69 -12.92 -3.05 10.46
C THR A 69 -11.42 -2.89 10.59
N GLU A 70 -10.78 -2.22 9.63
CA GLU A 70 -9.34 -2.02 9.58
C GLU A 70 -9.03 -0.61 9.08
N HIS A 71 -7.97 -0.03 9.64
CA HIS A 71 -7.46 1.28 9.21
C HIS A 71 -5.94 1.29 9.31
N TYR A 72 -5.29 1.54 8.18
CA TYR A 72 -3.86 1.79 8.11
C TYR A 72 -3.61 3.29 7.97
N PRO A 73 -2.65 3.86 8.72
CA PRO A 73 -2.31 5.27 8.59
C PRO A 73 -1.67 5.56 7.24
N LEU A 74 -1.65 6.82 6.85
CA LEU A 74 -0.91 7.26 5.68
C LEU A 74 0.59 7.08 5.93
N LEU A 75 1.25 6.26 5.13
CA LEU A 75 2.69 6.16 5.11
C LEU A 75 3.27 7.39 4.38
N ARG A 76 4.06 8.18 5.09
CA ARG A 76 4.74 9.36 4.54
C ARG A 76 6.20 9.32 4.93
N ASN A 77 7.06 9.16 3.95
CA ASN A 77 8.49 9.30 4.15
C ASN A 77 8.87 10.76 4.44
N ASP A 78 9.77 10.96 5.41
CA ASP A 78 10.39 12.27 5.61
C ASP A 78 11.30 12.61 4.43
N PRO A 79 11.13 13.77 3.76
CA PRO A 79 11.89 14.08 2.55
C PRO A 79 13.40 14.20 2.79
N SER A 80 13.81 14.80 3.90
CA SER A 80 15.22 15.04 4.21
C SER A 80 15.95 13.74 4.54
N TRP A 81 15.33 12.89 5.36
CA TRP A 81 15.85 11.57 5.69
C TRP A 81 15.82 10.63 4.48
N SER A 82 14.79 10.71 3.63
CA SER A 82 14.73 9.92 2.39
C SER A 82 15.89 10.23 1.46
N ALA A 83 16.17 11.52 1.20
CA ALA A 83 17.28 11.92 0.35
C ALA A 83 18.62 11.47 0.92
N ARG A 84 18.80 11.61 2.23
CA ARG A 84 20.01 11.24 2.94
C ARG A 84 20.25 9.72 2.91
N LEU A 85 19.26 8.91 3.32
CA LEU A 85 19.39 7.46 3.32
C LEU A 85 19.55 6.88 1.93
N ALA A 86 18.85 7.44 0.93
CA ALA A 86 19.06 7.07 -0.46
C ALA A 86 20.52 7.33 -0.90
N GLY A 87 21.13 8.42 -0.46
CA GLY A 87 22.55 8.72 -0.70
C GLY A 87 23.50 7.70 -0.06
N ALA A 88 23.25 7.32 1.20
CA ALA A 88 24.02 6.31 1.90
C ALA A 88 23.91 4.93 1.22
N ILE A 89 22.69 4.55 0.84
CA ILE A 89 22.44 3.27 0.17
C ILE A 89 23.07 3.25 -1.23
N ARG A 90 23.01 4.35 -2.00
CA ARG A 90 23.69 4.48 -3.29
C ARG A 90 25.21 4.33 -3.17
N LYS A 91 25.79 4.93 -2.16
CA LYS A 91 27.23 4.80 -1.89
C LYS A 91 27.64 3.34 -1.63
N GLN A 92 26.77 2.56 -0.99
CA GLN A 92 27.01 1.15 -0.67
C GLN A 92 26.74 0.20 -1.85
N LEU A 93 25.65 0.42 -2.57
CA LEU A 93 25.15 -0.52 -3.59
C LEU A 93 25.46 -0.11 -5.03
N GLY A 94 25.74 1.17 -5.28
CA GLY A 94 25.81 1.78 -6.60
C GLY A 94 24.56 2.55 -7.00
N ASP A 95 24.73 3.57 -7.86
CA ASP A 95 23.63 4.45 -8.29
C ASP A 95 22.56 3.73 -9.10
N ASP A 96 22.96 2.73 -9.88
CA ASP A 96 22.11 1.90 -10.72
C ASP A 96 21.19 0.94 -9.94
N ARG A 97 21.45 0.78 -8.65
CA ARG A 97 20.71 -0.11 -7.76
C ARG A 97 19.65 0.61 -6.91
N VAL A 98 19.61 1.94 -6.91
CA VAL A 98 18.71 2.74 -6.07
C VAL A 98 17.84 3.65 -6.92
N HIS A 99 16.56 3.34 -6.99
CA HIS A 99 15.60 4.04 -7.82
C HIS A 99 14.57 4.79 -6.96
N GLU A 100 14.20 5.98 -7.40
CA GLU A 100 13.08 6.72 -6.84
C GLU A 100 11.81 6.34 -7.61
N LEU A 101 10.74 6.06 -6.87
CA LEU A 101 9.45 5.76 -7.48
C LEU A 101 8.83 7.05 -8.03
N ALA A 102 8.43 7.03 -9.29
CA ALA A 102 7.79 8.17 -9.96
C ALA A 102 6.40 8.52 -9.38
N ALA A 103 5.76 7.57 -8.70
CA ALA A 103 4.46 7.75 -8.07
C ALA A 103 4.36 6.89 -6.79
N PRO A 104 3.51 7.29 -5.84
CA PRO A 104 3.25 6.49 -4.65
C PRO A 104 2.64 5.14 -5.01
N ILE A 105 2.97 4.10 -4.24
CA ILE A 105 2.37 2.76 -4.36
C ILE A 105 1.11 2.71 -3.51
N SER A 106 0.03 2.18 -4.06
CA SER A 106 -1.27 2.03 -3.38
C SER A 106 -1.36 0.79 -2.47
N ALA A 107 -0.23 0.26 -2.00
CA ALA A 107 -0.20 -0.81 -1.01
C ALA A 107 -0.62 -0.29 0.37
N SER A 108 -1.20 -1.16 1.19
CA SER A 108 -1.46 -0.88 2.60
C SER A 108 -0.27 -1.33 3.43
N GLU A 109 0.14 -0.50 4.41
CA GLU A 109 1.31 -0.71 5.24
C GLU A 109 1.07 -0.10 6.63
N ASP A 110 1.50 -0.78 7.68
CA ASP A 110 1.36 -0.32 9.06
C ASP A 110 2.59 0.42 9.60
N PHE A 111 3.71 0.38 8.88
CA PHE A 111 4.96 1.04 9.25
C PHE A 111 4.79 2.53 9.55
N GLY A 112 3.88 3.21 8.85
CA GLY A 112 3.57 4.62 9.08
C GLY A 112 3.11 4.94 10.51
N SER A 113 2.63 3.94 11.26
CA SER A 113 2.25 4.08 12.67
C SER A 113 3.43 4.46 13.55
N PHE A 114 4.62 3.90 13.32
CA PHE A 114 5.79 4.19 14.14
C PHE A 114 6.18 5.67 14.10
N GLY A 115 6.28 6.25 12.91
CA GLY A 115 6.61 7.67 12.76
C GLY A 115 5.53 8.57 13.35
N THR A 116 4.26 8.22 13.15
CA THR A 116 3.12 9.01 13.63
C THR A 116 2.99 8.97 15.15
N GLU A 117 3.03 7.79 15.77
CA GLU A 117 2.86 7.62 17.21
C GLU A 117 4.02 8.18 18.03
N TRP A 118 5.24 8.06 17.52
CA TRP A 118 6.43 8.55 18.21
C TRP A 118 6.81 9.99 17.82
N GLY A 119 6.15 10.57 16.83
CA GLY A 119 6.46 11.92 16.36
C GLY A 119 7.89 12.05 15.81
N VAL A 120 8.40 10.99 15.15
CA VAL A 120 9.76 10.95 14.61
C VAL A 120 9.74 10.81 13.09
N PRO A 121 10.75 11.34 12.39
CA PRO A 121 10.89 11.11 10.96
C PRO A 121 11.06 9.61 10.68
N SER A 122 10.40 9.12 9.65
CA SER A 122 10.47 7.74 9.22
C SER A 122 10.67 7.63 7.72
N VAL A 123 11.35 6.58 7.28
CA VAL A 123 11.60 6.30 5.87
C VAL A 123 11.36 4.82 5.60
N PHE A 124 10.51 4.57 4.65
CA PHE A 124 10.20 3.23 4.15
C PHE A 124 10.68 3.08 2.71
N TRP A 125 11.29 1.96 2.40
CA TRP A 125 11.70 1.63 1.03
C TRP A 125 11.45 0.16 0.72
N TYR A 126 11.46 -0.18 -0.54
CA TYR A 126 11.31 -1.55 -1.03
C TYR A 126 12.65 -2.12 -1.45
N VAL A 127 12.80 -3.43 -1.28
CA VAL A 127 13.90 -4.21 -1.85
C VAL A 127 13.31 -5.11 -2.92
N GLY A 128 13.86 -5.05 -4.14
CA GLY A 128 13.45 -5.90 -5.24
C GLY A 128 13.74 -7.36 -4.95
N GLY A 129 12.75 -8.23 -5.08
CA GLY A 129 12.88 -9.67 -4.84
C GLY A 129 12.77 -10.55 -6.10
N THR A 130 12.39 -9.97 -7.23
CA THR A 130 12.29 -10.71 -8.50
C THR A 130 13.67 -11.04 -9.05
N ASP A 131 13.79 -12.22 -9.67
CA ASP A 131 14.98 -12.57 -10.43
C ASP A 131 15.31 -11.49 -11.47
N PRO A 132 16.55 -10.92 -11.47
CA PRO A 132 16.89 -9.80 -12.34
C PRO A 132 16.79 -10.12 -13.83
N ASP A 133 17.08 -11.36 -14.24
CA ASP A 133 17.04 -11.75 -15.64
C ASP A 133 15.60 -11.95 -16.11
N LEU A 134 14.75 -12.53 -15.26
CA LEU A 134 13.31 -12.61 -15.50
C LEU A 134 12.71 -11.21 -15.67
N TYR A 135 13.02 -10.29 -14.73
CA TYR A 135 12.49 -8.93 -14.79
C TYR A 135 12.95 -8.20 -16.06
N ARG A 136 14.23 -8.23 -16.37
CA ARG A 136 14.82 -7.58 -17.56
C ARG A 136 14.23 -8.10 -18.85
N THR A 137 14.05 -9.43 -18.95
CA THR A 137 13.45 -10.07 -20.12
C THR A 137 12.01 -9.62 -20.31
N ALA A 138 11.23 -9.61 -19.24
CA ALA A 138 9.85 -9.16 -19.26
C ALA A 138 9.71 -7.66 -19.59
N GLU A 139 10.60 -6.83 -19.06
CA GLU A 139 10.66 -5.39 -19.30
C GLU A 139 10.97 -5.09 -20.77
N GLN A 140 11.98 -5.74 -21.34
CA GLN A 140 12.33 -5.60 -22.76
C GLN A 140 11.19 -6.04 -23.70
N ALA A 141 10.40 -7.01 -23.28
CA ALA A 141 9.23 -7.48 -24.01
C ALA A 141 7.96 -6.66 -23.75
N GLY A 142 7.99 -5.66 -22.84
CA GLY A 142 6.81 -4.90 -22.41
C GLY A 142 5.76 -5.76 -21.67
N ARG A 143 6.18 -6.84 -21.02
CA ARG A 143 5.30 -7.89 -20.47
C ARG A 143 5.46 -8.09 -18.95
N VAL A 144 6.00 -7.09 -18.24
CA VAL A 144 6.23 -7.18 -16.78
C VAL A 144 4.96 -7.59 -16.04
N ALA A 145 3.82 -6.98 -16.34
CA ALA A 145 2.55 -7.28 -15.66
C ALA A 145 2.03 -8.73 -15.90
N GLN A 146 2.44 -9.36 -16.99
CA GLN A 146 2.03 -10.73 -17.36
C GLN A 146 3.02 -11.79 -16.87
N ASP A 147 4.31 -11.51 -16.98
CA ASP A 147 5.36 -12.50 -16.83
C ASP A 147 6.03 -12.48 -15.44
N VAL A 148 5.94 -11.34 -14.73
CA VAL A 148 6.52 -11.19 -13.38
C VAL A 148 5.43 -11.37 -12.32
N PRO A 149 5.48 -12.44 -11.51
CA PRO A 149 4.54 -12.62 -10.41
C PRO A 149 4.68 -11.50 -9.36
N THR A 150 3.56 -10.91 -8.97
CA THR A 150 3.50 -9.89 -7.91
C THR A 150 3.04 -10.50 -6.58
N ASN A 151 3.09 -9.70 -5.51
CA ASN A 151 2.51 -10.08 -4.21
C ASN A 151 1.08 -10.61 -4.39
N HIS A 152 0.69 -11.60 -3.59
CA HIS A 152 -0.56 -12.34 -3.66
C HIS A 152 -0.73 -13.28 -4.87
N ASN A 153 0.26 -13.38 -5.75
CA ASN A 153 0.31 -14.41 -6.76
C ASN A 153 0.90 -15.69 -6.15
N PRO A 154 0.30 -16.88 -6.35
CA PRO A 154 0.82 -18.14 -5.79
C PRO A 154 2.21 -18.53 -6.33
N ARG A 155 2.66 -17.92 -7.42
CA ARG A 155 4.00 -18.10 -7.99
C ARG A 155 4.99 -17.03 -7.54
N PHE A 156 4.57 -16.08 -6.69
CA PHE A 156 5.49 -15.07 -6.16
C PHE A 156 6.50 -15.73 -5.21
N ALA A 157 7.75 -15.72 -5.61
CA ALA A 157 8.85 -16.27 -4.84
C ALA A 157 10.10 -15.38 -5.02
N PRO A 158 10.44 -14.56 -4.02
CA PRO A 158 11.66 -13.77 -4.06
C PRO A 158 12.88 -14.69 -4.15
N VAL A 159 13.84 -14.33 -5.00
CA VAL A 159 15.13 -15.04 -5.07
C VAL A 159 15.97 -14.69 -3.83
N ILE A 160 16.68 -15.68 -3.30
CA ILE A 160 17.53 -15.47 -2.10
C ILE A 160 18.67 -14.51 -2.45
N HIS A 161 19.36 -14.78 -3.54
CA HIS A 161 20.45 -13.96 -4.05
C HIS A 161 19.98 -13.20 -5.31
N PRO A 162 20.18 -11.89 -5.41
CA PRO A 162 20.88 -10.99 -4.48
C PRO A 162 19.96 -10.32 -3.42
N THR A 163 18.69 -10.72 -3.30
CA THR A 163 17.69 -10.01 -2.49
C THR A 163 18.10 -9.85 -1.03
N LEU A 164 18.50 -10.97 -0.39
CA LEU A 164 18.86 -10.98 1.03
C LEU A 164 20.09 -10.10 1.29
N GLU A 165 21.11 -10.23 0.48
CA GLU A 165 22.34 -9.44 0.60
C GLU A 165 22.06 -7.95 0.39
N THR A 166 21.28 -7.61 -0.62
CA THR A 166 20.87 -6.23 -0.91
C THR A 166 20.10 -5.62 0.26
N GLY A 167 19.13 -6.35 0.81
CA GLY A 167 18.33 -5.89 1.95
C GLY A 167 19.20 -5.64 3.19
N VAL A 168 20.09 -6.56 3.52
CA VAL A 168 21.02 -6.42 4.65
C VAL A 168 21.97 -5.23 4.44
N GLN A 169 22.58 -5.11 3.28
CA GLN A 169 23.51 -4.02 2.98
C GLN A 169 22.82 -2.65 2.99
N ALA A 170 21.62 -2.55 2.43
CA ALA A 170 20.84 -1.31 2.45
C ALA A 170 20.49 -0.90 3.90
N MET A 171 20.07 -1.85 4.74
CA MET A 171 19.75 -1.58 6.13
C MET A 171 20.98 -1.16 6.93
N ILE A 172 22.12 -1.85 6.75
CA ILE A 172 23.39 -1.49 7.43
C ILE A 172 23.83 -0.09 7.00
N ALA A 173 23.81 0.23 5.71
CA ALA A 173 24.17 1.57 5.22
C ALA A 173 23.30 2.67 5.84
N ALA A 174 21.98 2.45 5.91
CA ALA A 174 21.04 3.39 6.50
C ALA A 174 21.27 3.59 8.00
N VAL A 175 21.48 2.49 8.75
CA VAL A 175 21.72 2.55 10.19
C VAL A 175 23.04 3.23 10.52
N LEU A 176 24.12 2.87 9.84
CA LEU A 176 25.44 3.49 10.06
C LEU A 176 25.43 4.98 9.77
N ASP A 177 24.82 5.40 8.65
CA ASP A 177 24.68 6.81 8.31
C ASP A 177 23.86 7.57 9.38
N ALA A 178 22.78 6.98 9.87
CA ALA A 178 21.96 7.59 10.92
C ALA A 178 22.75 7.76 12.25
N LEU A 179 23.54 6.76 12.63
CA LEU A 179 24.35 6.80 13.86
C LEU A 179 25.52 7.77 13.77
N GLU A 180 26.24 7.82 12.63
CA GLU A 180 27.38 8.73 12.42
C GLU A 180 26.97 10.21 12.51
N SER A 181 25.74 10.52 12.18
CA SER A 181 25.24 11.91 12.20
C SER A 181 24.83 12.39 13.58
N GLY A 182 24.89 11.49 14.55
CA GLY A 182 24.31 11.73 15.87
C GLY A 182 22.80 11.96 15.75
N LEU A 183 22.00 11.06 16.27
CA LEU A 183 20.59 11.33 16.56
C LEU A 183 20.54 12.56 17.49
N ARG A 184 20.54 13.76 16.89
CA ARG A 184 20.36 15.03 17.60
C ARG A 184 18.97 15.56 17.34
#